data_755636d96c08bbee14eb3dd746cb983b
#
_entry.id   755636d96c08bbee14eb3dd746cb983b
#
_cell.length_a   1.000
_cell.length_b   1.000
_cell.length_c   1.000
_cell.angle_alpha   90.00
_cell.angle_beta   90.00
_cell.angle_gamma   90.00
#
_symmetry.space_group_name_H-M   'P 1'
#
loop_
_entity.id
_entity.type
_entity.pdbx_description
1 polymer ?
#
loop_
_entity_poly.entity_id
_entity_poly.type
_entity_poly.pdbx_seq_one_letter_code
_entity_poly.pdbx_strand_id
1 'polypeptide(L)'
;MHRWHIISIFGIMQKGGFVILKINTKAPSFNLPDEEGNMHTLEEYRGHRVILYFYPRDNTPGCSKQACGFRDLYPEFLEKDAVVIGISKDSVASHKKFKEKYELPFTLLSDTEKKTIMDYDVWKEKKNYGKISMGVVRTTYLIDEEGMIIKAKERVKTADNPKEMLEALS
;
A
#
# COMPACT_ATOMS: atom_id res chain seq x y z
N MET A 1 -16.58 6.45 -32.32
CA MET A 1 -15.51 7.12 -31.60
C MET A 1 -15.84 7.47 -30.16
N HIS A 2 -17.09 7.42 -29.76
CA HIS A 2 -17.48 7.77 -28.38
C HIS A 2 -17.69 6.57 -27.47
N ARG A 3 -17.27 5.38 -27.89
CA ARG A 3 -17.47 4.13 -27.16
C ARG A 3 -16.54 3.93 -25.95
N TRP A 4 -15.47 4.68 -25.92
CA TRP A 4 -14.42 4.53 -24.91
C TRP A 4 -14.87 4.92 -23.50
N HIS A 5 -15.76 5.88 -23.41
CA HIS A 5 -16.24 6.41 -22.13
C HIS A 5 -17.21 5.45 -21.43
N ILE A 6 -17.90 4.62 -22.20
CA ILE A 6 -18.89 3.67 -21.66
C ILE A 6 -18.21 2.49 -20.99
N ILE A 7 -17.07 2.05 -21.52
CA ILE A 7 -16.30 0.94 -20.97
C ILE A 7 -15.68 1.31 -19.62
N SER A 8 -15.24 2.54 -19.48
CA SER A 8 -14.69 3.08 -18.26
C SER A 8 -15.70 3.12 -17.11
N ILE A 9 -16.95 3.44 -17.44
CA ILE A 9 -18.04 3.50 -16.46
C ILE A 9 -18.45 2.12 -15.98
N PHE A 10 -18.41 1.13 -16.86
CA PHE A 10 -18.74 -0.25 -16.49
C PHE A 10 -17.77 -0.86 -15.48
N GLY A 11 -16.50 -0.48 -15.53
CA GLY A 11 -15.51 -0.92 -14.56
C GLY A 11 -15.77 -0.39 -13.15
N ILE A 12 -16.47 0.71 -13.03
CA ILE A 12 -16.75 1.36 -11.75
C ILE A 12 -18.03 0.81 -11.11
N MET A 13 -18.91 0.22 -11.90
CA MET A 13 -20.23 -0.22 -11.44
C MET A 13 -20.32 -1.68 -11.03
N GLN A 14 -19.23 -2.39 -10.95
CA GLN A 14 -19.26 -3.75 -10.41
C GLN A 14 -19.44 -3.68 -8.89
N LYS A 15 -20.69 -3.63 -8.51
CA LYS A 15 -21.10 -3.70 -7.12
C LYS A 15 -20.97 -5.12 -6.60
N GLY A 16 -20.41 -5.25 -5.43
CA GLY A 16 -20.57 -6.46 -4.63
C GLY A 16 -19.48 -7.48 -4.79
N GLY A 17 -18.28 -7.08 -4.60
CA GLY A 17 -17.14 -7.97 -4.45
C GLY A 17 -16.02 -7.19 -3.81
N PHE A 18 -15.09 -7.88 -3.25
CA PHE A 18 -13.87 -7.27 -2.78
C PHE A 18 -13.11 -6.79 -4.01
N VAL A 19 -13.31 -5.52 -4.36
CA VAL A 19 -12.65 -4.93 -5.52
C VAL A 19 -11.35 -4.33 -5.02
N ILE A 20 -10.25 -4.93 -5.41
CA ILE A 20 -8.93 -4.32 -5.38
C ILE A 20 -8.60 -3.92 -6.81
N LEU A 21 -7.62 -3.04 -6.97
CA LEU A 21 -7.20 -2.64 -8.31
C LEU A 21 -6.67 -3.85 -9.08
N LYS A 22 -6.98 -3.87 -10.36
CA LYS A 22 -6.62 -5.02 -11.22
C LYS A 22 -5.15 -5.00 -11.58
N ILE A 23 -4.57 -6.19 -11.71
CA ILE A 23 -3.23 -6.36 -12.26
C ILE A 23 -3.23 -5.95 -13.74
N ASN A 24 -2.07 -5.56 -14.24
CA ASN A 24 -1.85 -5.05 -15.58
C ASN A 24 -2.56 -3.71 -15.84
N THR A 25 -2.84 -2.96 -14.79
CA THR A 25 -3.35 -1.58 -14.88
C THR A 25 -2.34 -0.63 -14.25
N LYS A 26 -2.42 0.63 -14.67
CA LYS A 26 -1.53 1.67 -14.15
C LYS A 26 -1.86 1.95 -12.68
N ALA A 27 -0.84 1.93 -11.83
CA ALA A 27 -1.00 2.29 -10.42
C ALA A 27 -1.34 3.78 -10.29
N PRO A 28 -2.33 4.15 -9.46
CA PRO A 28 -2.66 5.56 -9.23
C PRO A 28 -1.47 6.36 -8.71
N SER A 29 -1.27 7.56 -9.24
CA SER A 29 -0.26 8.50 -8.75
C SER A 29 -0.60 8.97 -7.34
N PHE A 30 0.43 9.33 -6.60
CA PHE A 30 0.26 9.97 -5.30
C PHE A 30 1.32 11.05 -5.10
N ASN A 31 1.07 11.93 -4.15
CA ASN A 31 2.02 12.93 -3.70
C ASN A 31 1.82 13.11 -2.21
N LEU A 32 2.61 12.42 -1.40
CA LEU A 32 2.43 12.31 0.04
C LEU A 32 3.71 12.59 0.80
N PRO A 33 3.62 13.18 2.00
CA PRO A 33 4.79 13.41 2.83
C PRO A 33 5.24 12.12 3.53
N ASP A 34 6.55 11.98 3.66
CA ASP A 34 7.15 10.92 4.45
C ASP A 34 7.24 11.33 5.94
N GLU A 35 7.92 10.51 6.73
CA GLU A 35 8.09 10.71 8.18
C GLU A 35 8.93 11.94 8.55
N GLU A 36 9.62 12.53 7.58
CA GLU A 36 10.37 13.77 7.75
C GLU A 36 9.66 14.96 7.10
N GLY A 37 8.49 14.76 6.51
CA GLY A 37 7.73 15.80 5.83
C GLY A 37 8.14 16.02 4.38
N ASN A 38 9.06 15.24 3.84
CA ASN A 38 9.47 15.35 2.43
C ASN A 38 8.43 14.66 1.55
N MET A 39 8.06 15.33 0.45
CA MET A 39 7.05 14.81 -0.46
C MET A 39 7.63 13.74 -1.38
N HIS A 40 6.85 12.68 -1.59
CA HIS A 40 7.17 11.60 -2.50
C HIS A 40 6.05 11.36 -3.48
N THR A 41 6.40 11.09 -4.73
CA THR A 41 5.47 10.71 -5.78
C THR A 41 5.77 9.29 -6.23
N LEU A 42 4.78 8.62 -6.83
CA LEU A 42 5.02 7.28 -7.38
C LEU A 42 6.03 7.34 -8.53
N GLU A 43 5.97 8.39 -9.33
CA GLU A 43 6.82 8.59 -10.52
C GLU A 43 8.32 8.61 -10.19
N GLU A 44 8.70 9.08 -9.00
CA GLU A 44 10.12 9.11 -8.61
C GLU A 44 10.73 7.70 -8.47
N TYR A 45 9.90 6.67 -8.36
CA TYR A 45 10.35 5.29 -8.24
C TYR A 45 10.40 4.54 -9.58
N ARG A 46 10.16 5.21 -10.70
CA ARG A 46 10.29 4.59 -12.02
C ARG A 46 11.67 3.97 -12.18
N GLY A 47 11.71 2.78 -12.77
CA GLY A 47 12.94 2.00 -12.89
C GLY A 47 13.18 1.04 -11.74
N HIS A 48 12.36 1.11 -10.68
CA HIS A 48 12.42 0.21 -9.54
C HIS A 48 11.06 -0.44 -9.31
N ARG A 49 11.06 -1.65 -8.79
CA ARG A 49 9.81 -2.27 -8.34
C ARG A 49 9.45 -1.71 -6.98
N VAL A 50 8.16 -1.52 -6.75
CA VAL A 50 7.65 -0.94 -5.50
C VAL A 50 6.68 -1.92 -4.84
N ILE A 51 6.97 -2.27 -3.60
CA ILE A 51 6.03 -2.96 -2.73
C ILE A 51 5.30 -1.86 -1.95
N LEU A 52 4.06 -1.62 -2.31
CA LEU A 52 3.24 -0.58 -1.69
C LEU A 52 2.21 -1.25 -0.79
N TYR A 53 2.37 -1.11 0.53
CA TYR A 53 1.43 -1.73 1.44
C TYR A 53 0.65 -0.70 2.26
N PHE A 54 -0.64 -0.95 2.39
CA PHE A 54 -1.58 -0.12 3.15
C PHE A 54 -1.91 -0.83 4.45
N TYR A 55 -1.83 -0.11 5.56
CA TYR A 55 -2.09 -0.67 6.88
C TYR A 55 -2.94 0.30 7.71
N PRO A 56 -3.71 -0.24 8.68
CA PRO A 56 -4.68 0.57 9.40
C PRO A 56 -4.11 1.66 10.30
N ARG A 57 -3.03 1.37 11.03
CA ARG A 57 -2.59 2.30 12.08
C ARG A 57 -1.18 1.97 12.59
N ASP A 58 -0.39 3.03 12.79
CA ASP A 58 0.94 2.90 13.38
C ASP A 58 0.89 2.28 14.77
N ASN A 59 1.94 1.54 15.08
CA ASN A 59 2.20 1.03 16.43
C ASN A 59 1.08 0.17 17.03
N THR A 60 0.32 -0.51 16.19
CA THR A 60 -0.60 -1.58 16.61
C THR A 60 0.11 -2.93 16.46
N PRO A 61 -0.27 -3.98 17.20
CA PRO A 61 0.46 -5.26 17.18
C PRO A 61 0.62 -5.86 15.78
N GLY A 62 -0.45 -5.88 15.00
CA GLY A 62 -0.39 -6.43 13.63
C GLY A 62 0.42 -5.57 12.69
N CYS A 63 0.26 -4.26 12.74
CA CYS A 63 1.01 -3.34 11.87
C CYS A 63 2.49 -3.33 12.22
N SER A 64 2.82 -3.40 13.50
CA SER A 64 4.22 -3.49 13.95
C SER A 64 4.86 -4.79 13.48
N LYS A 65 4.14 -5.91 13.56
CA LYS A 65 4.61 -7.21 13.08
C LYS A 65 4.89 -7.20 11.58
N GLN A 66 3.97 -6.64 10.80
CA GLN A 66 4.15 -6.54 9.35
C GLN A 66 5.34 -5.65 8.99
N ALA A 67 5.45 -4.48 9.62
CA ALA A 67 6.55 -3.55 9.39
C ALA A 67 7.90 -4.17 9.74
N CYS A 68 7.99 -4.84 10.87
CA CYS A 68 9.23 -5.52 11.29
C CYS A 68 9.59 -6.66 10.35
N GLY A 69 8.60 -7.37 9.79
CA GLY A 69 8.81 -8.40 8.78
C GLY A 69 9.44 -7.82 7.51
N PHE A 70 8.94 -6.71 7.03
CA PHE A 70 9.54 -6.01 5.89
C PHE A 70 10.93 -5.48 6.23
N ARG A 71 11.12 -4.94 7.42
CA ARG A 71 12.43 -4.48 7.90
C ARG A 71 13.48 -5.58 7.82
N ASP A 72 13.15 -6.74 8.37
CA ASP A 72 14.10 -7.86 8.45
C ASP A 72 14.49 -8.41 7.08
N LEU A 73 13.60 -8.32 6.11
CA LEU A 73 13.84 -8.76 4.74
C LEU A 73 14.29 -7.64 3.80
N TYR A 74 14.37 -6.39 4.29
CA TYR A 74 14.60 -5.25 3.41
C TYR A 74 15.90 -5.33 2.59
N PRO A 75 17.03 -5.80 3.15
CA PRO A 75 18.24 -5.98 2.33
C PRO A 75 17.99 -6.88 1.11
N GLU A 76 17.19 -7.94 1.26
CA GLU A 76 16.84 -8.85 0.17
C GLU A 76 15.94 -8.19 -0.87
N PHE A 77 15.02 -7.31 -0.44
CA PHE A 77 14.22 -6.52 -1.37
C PHE A 77 15.11 -5.59 -2.20
N LEU A 78 16.06 -4.92 -1.56
CA LEU A 78 16.99 -4.02 -2.26
C LEU A 78 17.88 -4.76 -3.27
N GLU A 79 18.31 -5.97 -2.95
CA GLU A 79 19.07 -6.80 -3.88
C GLU A 79 18.28 -7.14 -5.14
N LYS A 80 16.95 -7.18 -5.03
CA LYS A 80 16.04 -7.44 -6.15
C LYS A 80 15.54 -6.14 -6.80
N ASP A 81 16.17 -5.02 -6.48
CA ASP A 81 15.82 -3.69 -6.98
C ASP A 81 14.35 -3.34 -6.69
N ALA A 82 13.92 -3.65 -5.48
CA ALA A 82 12.58 -3.34 -5.02
C ALA A 82 12.66 -2.49 -3.75
N VAL A 83 11.77 -1.49 -3.65
CA VAL A 83 11.63 -0.68 -2.45
C VAL A 83 10.29 -1.00 -1.78
N VAL A 84 10.26 -0.86 -0.47
CA VAL A 84 9.03 -1.03 0.32
C VAL A 84 8.56 0.34 0.77
N ILE A 85 7.27 0.61 0.61
CA ILE A 85 6.64 1.84 1.05
C ILE A 85 5.36 1.48 1.80
N GLY A 86 5.24 1.97 3.04
CA GLY A 86 4.01 1.81 3.81
C GLY A 86 3.18 3.08 3.77
N ILE A 87 1.87 2.93 3.65
CA ILE A 87 0.93 4.05 3.66
C ILE A 87 -0.17 3.80 4.69
N SER A 88 -0.43 4.80 5.52
CA SER A 88 -1.59 4.83 6.40
C SER A 88 -2.13 6.25 6.50
N LYS A 89 -3.24 6.43 7.21
CA LYS A 89 -3.82 7.75 7.45
C LYS A 89 -3.20 8.47 8.65
N ASP A 90 -2.19 7.86 9.28
CA ASP A 90 -1.51 8.48 10.42
C ASP A 90 -0.71 9.72 10.00
N SER A 91 -0.45 10.59 10.95
CA SER A 91 0.30 11.82 10.72
C SER A 91 1.78 11.58 10.48
N VAL A 92 2.46 12.57 9.92
CA VAL A 92 3.91 12.57 9.76
C VAL A 92 4.61 12.32 11.11
N ALA A 93 4.15 12.99 12.17
CA ALA A 93 4.71 12.84 13.50
C ALA A 93 4.55 11.41 14.03
N SER A 94 3.40 10.79 13.81
CA SER A 94 3.14 9.39 14.19
C SER A 94 4.08 8.45 13.45
N HIS A 95 4.23 8.63 12.15
CA HIS A 95 5.15 7.82 11.33
C HIS A 95 6.59 7.94 11.80
N LYS A 96 7.01 9.14 12.16
CA LYS A 96 8.38 9.36 12.66
C LYS A 96 8.64 8.54 13.93
N LYS A 97 7.73 8.58 14.88
CA LYS A 97 7.83 7.79 16.11
C LYS A 97 7.82 6.30 15.85
N PHE A 98 6.95 5.85 14.97
CA PHE A 98 6.84 4.44 14.59
C PHE A 98 8.12 3.94 13.94
N LYS A 99 8.64 4.70 12.98
CA LYS A 99 9.87 4.38 12.28
C LYS A 99 11.07 4.33 13.23
N GLU A 100 11.19 5.30 14.13
CA GLU A 100 12.27 5.33 15.13
C GLU A 100 12.18 4.15 16.11
N LYS A 101 10.96 3.86 16.59
CA LYS A 101 10.75 2.79 17.56
C LYS A 101 11.20 1.42 17.05
N TYR A 102 10.90 1.11 15.81
CA TYR A 102 11.19 -0.19 15.21
C TYR A 102 12.36 -0.16 14.23
N GLU A 103 13.03 0.97 14.11
CA GLU A 103 14.17 1.15 13.21
C GLU A 103 13.85 0.70 11.78
N LEU A 104 12.72 1.18 11.26
CA LEU A 104 12.27 0.82 9.93
C LEU A 104 13.14 1.51 8.86
N PRO A 105 13.78 0.74 7.96
CA PRO A 105 14.69 1.31 6.96
C PRO A 105 14.00 1.83 5.70
N PHE A 106 12.68 1.69 5.61
CA PHE A 106 11.92 2.09 4.43
C PHE A 106 10.99 3.26 4.74
N THR A 107 10.44 3.86 3.69
CA THR A 107 9.61 5.06 3.77
C THR A 107 8.20 4.75 4.23
N LEU A 108 7.67 5.58 5.12
CA LEU A 108 6.25 5.60 5.49
C LEU A 108 5.64 6.90 5.00
N LEU A 109 4.52 6.82 4.30
CA LEU A 109 3.82 7.99 3.75
C LEU A 109 2.51 8.23 4.49
N SER A 110 2.25 9.50 4.79
CA SER A 110 1.06 9.95 5.50
C SER A 110 -0.03 10.38 4.52
N ASP A 111 -1.15 9.67 4.54
CA ASP A 111 -2.33 10.00 3.75
C ASP A 111 -3.49 10.40 4.67
N THR A 112 -3.32 11.52 5.36
CA THR A 112 -4.30 11.97 6.36
C THR A 112 -5.66 12.28 5.77
N GLU A 113 -5.72 12.67 4.50
CA GLU A 113 -6.96 12.95 3.78
C GLU A 113 -7.58 11.70 3.13
N LYS A 114 -6.88 10.58 3.16
CA LYS A 114 -7.32 9.29 2.62
C LYS A 114 -7.52 9.26 1.11
N LYS A 115 -7.00 10.23 0.38
CA LYS A 115 -7.15 10.28 -1.08
C LYS A 115 -6.48 9.08 -1.75
N THR A 116 -5.23 8.81 -1.43
CA THR A 116 -4.47 7.68 -1.98
C THR A 116 -5.07 6.36 -1.51
N ILE A 117 -5.45 6.29 -0.25
CA ILE A 117 -6.14 5.13 0.33
C ILE A 117 -7.41 4.80 -0.47
N MET A 118 -8.19 5.81 -0.83
CA MET A 118 -9.39 5.62 -1.65
C MET A 118 -9.06 5.29 -3.10
N ASP A 119 -8.07 5.95 -3.68
CA ASP A 119 -7.63 5.69 -5.06
C ASP A 119 -7.16 4.24 -5.25
N TYR A 120 -6.56 3.66 -4.22
CA TYR A 120 -6.09 2.27 -4.25
C TYR A 120 -7.15 1.27 -3.75
N ASP A 121 -8.36 1.74 -3.51
CA ASP A 121 -9.52 0.90 -3.15
C ASP A 121 -9.30 0.03 -1.91
N VAL A 122 -8.69 0.62 -0.87
CA VAL A 122 -8.43 -0.08 0.39
C VAL A 122 -9.24 0.46 1.57
N TRP A 123 -10.09 1.47 1.35
CA TRP A 123 -10.99 2.02 2.36
C TRP A 123 -12.34 1.34 2.25
N LYS A 124 -12.66 0.46 3.19
CA LYS A 124 -13.82 -0.42 3.10
C LYS A 124 -14.49 -0.62 4.44
N GLU A 125 -15.70 -1.18 4.41
CA GLU A 125 -16.38 -1.58 5.62
C GLU A 125 -15.63 -2.71 6.31
N LYS A 126 -15.50 -2.59 7.62
CA LYS A 126 -14.89 -3.58 8.48
C LYS A 126 -15.87 -3.95 9.59
N LYS A 127 -16.10 -5.24 9.80
CA LYS A 127 -16.85 -5.75 10.93
C LYS A 127 -15.91 -6.07 12.08
N ASN A 128 -16.19 -5.49 13.24
CA ASN A 128 -15.41 -5.76 14.42
C ASN A 128 -16.37 -5.84 15.61
N TYR A 129 -16.48 -7.00 16.21
CA TYR A 129 -17.40 -7.29 17.34
C TYR A 129 -18.86 -6.88 17.06
N GLY A 130 -19.34 -7.18 15.84
CA GLY A 130 -20.70 -6.86 15.44
C GLY A 130 -20.94 -5.40 15.01
N LYS A 131 -19.93 -4.53 15.12
CA LYS A 131 -19.98 -3.17 14.64
C LYS A 131 -19.40 -3.05 13.24
N ILE A 132 -20.08 -2.30 12.39
CA ILE A 132 -19.59 -2.00 11.04
C ILE A 132 -19.01 -0.59 11.06
N SER A 133 -17.77 -0.45 10.64
CA SER A 133 -17.09 0.83 10.50
C SER A 133 -16.24 0.84 9.24
N MET A 134 -15.95 2.03 8.74
CA MET A 134 -15.03 2.19 7.60
C MET A 134 -13.60 2.19 8.10
N GLY A 135 -12.72 1.56 7.35
CA GLY A 135 -11.30 1.52 7.70
C GLY A 135 -10.45 0.99 6.57
N VAL A 136 -9.15 1.03 6.78
CA VAL A 136 -8.18 0.49 5.82
C VAL A 136 -8.16 -1.03 5.93
N VAL A 137 -8.47 -1.70 4.84
CA VAL A 137 -8.28 -3.15 4.71
C VAL A 137 -6.82 -3.37 4.29
N ARG A 138 -6.09 -4.13 5.09
CA ARG A 138 -4.67 -4.40 4.87
C ARG A 138 -4.43 -5.01 3.50
N THR A 139 -3.81 -4.26 2.60
CA THR A 139 -3.66 -4.60 1.19
C THR A 139 -2.25 -4.26 0.74
N THR A 140 -1.67 -5.10 -0.11
CA THR A 140 -0.33 -4.88 -0.65
C THR A 140 -0.37 -5.01 -2.17
N TYR A 141 0.26 -4.05 -2.85
CA TYR A 141 0.42 -4.02 -4.29
C TYR A 141 1.89 -4.15 -4.66
N LEU A 142 2.18 -4.92 -5.68
CA LEU A 142 3.49 -4.92 -6.33
C LEU A 142 3.38 -4.15 -7.63
N ILE A 143 4.19 -3.11 -7.76
CA ILE A 143 4.20 -2.20 -8.91
C ILE A 143 5.54 -2.37 -9.62
N ASP A 144 5.50 -2.52 -10.94
CA ASP A 144 6.72 -2.72 -11.72
C ASP A 144 7.46 -1.41 -12.02
N GLU A 145 8.57 -1.51 -12.74
CA GLU A 145 9.45 -0.39 -13.06
C GLU A 145 8.76 0.68 -13.91
N GLU A 146 7.69 0.32 -14.60
CA GLU A 146 6.91 1.23 -15.45
C GLU A 146 5.66 1.79 -14.76
N GLY A 147 5.45 1.44 -13.48
CA GLY A 147 4.30 1.90 -12.72
C GLY A 147 3.04 1.10 -12.92
N MET A 148 3.16 -0.14 -13.42
CA MET A 148 2.02 -1.02 -13.61
C MET A 148 1.86 -1.95 -12.40
N ILE A 149 0.62 -2.19 -11.98
CA ILE A 149 0.32 -3.16 -10.94
C ILE A 149 0.48 -4.57 -11.51
N ILE A 150 1.38 -5.35 -10.94
CA ILE A 150 1.63 -6.73 -11.40
C ILE A 150 1.18 -7.78 -10.38
N LYS A 151 0.92 -7.37 -9.14
CA LYS A 151 0.32 -8.22 -8.12
C LYS A 151 -0.47 -7.35 -7.15
N ALA A 152 -1.61 -7.86 -6.71
CA ALA A 152 -2.45 -7.21 -5.71
C ALA A 152 -2.99 -8.26 -4.76
N LYS A 153 -2.87 -8.01 -3.46
CA LYS A 153 -3.35 -8.93 -2.44
C LYS A 153 -4.00 -8.16 -1.30
N GLU A 154 -5.29 -8.41 -1.09
CA GLU A 154 -6.02 -7.81 0.01
C GLU A 154 -6.10 -8.76 1.20
N ARG A 155 -6.48 -8.24 2.36
CA ARG A 155 -6.64 -8.98 3.61
C ARG A 155 -5.42 -9.82 3.94
N VAL A 156 -4.24 -9.24 3.75
CA VAL A 156 -2.98 -9.94 3.96
C VAL A 156 -2.76 -10.25 5.44
N LYS A 157 -2.10 -11.36 5.69
CA LYS A 157 -1.66 -11.73 7.03
C LYS A 157 -0.34 -11.05 7.35
N THR A 158 -0.26 -10.40 8.49
CA THR A 158 0.90 -9.59 8.87
C THR A 158 2.20 -10.38 8.95
N ALA A 159 2.15 -11.63 9.41
CA ALA A 159 3.33 -12.47 9.54
C ALA A 159 3.85 -12.98 8.19
N ASP A 160 2.94 -13.25 7.25
CA ASP A 160 3.27 -13.92 5.99
C ASP A 160 3.54 -12.95 4.84
N ASN A 161 2.92 -11.78 4.87
CA ASN A 161 2.93 -10.84 3.74
C ASN A 161 4.34 -10.41 3.29
N PRO A 162 5.27 -10.04 4.19
CA PRO A 162 6.62 -9.66 3.75
C PRO A 162 7.31 -10.75 2.94
N LYS A 163 7.25 -11.99 3.41
CA LYS A 163 7.87 -13.12 2.71
C LYS A 163 7.17 -13.42 1.38
N GLU A 164 5.84 -13.37 1.35
CA GLU A 164 5.07 -13.57 0.12
C GLU A 164 5.47 -12.55 -0.96
N MET A 165 5.65 -11.30 -0.57
CA MET A 165 6.03 -10.25 -1.51
C MET A 165 7.46 -10.41 -2.00
N LEU A 166 8.36 -10.86 -1.14
CA LEU A 166 9.74 -11.17 -1.54
C LEU A 166 9.77 -12.31 -2.56
N GLU A 167 9.01 -13.36 -2.32
CA GLU A 167 8.88 -14.49 -3.24
C GLU A 167 8.28 -14.07 -4.58
N ALA A 168 7.37 -13.11 -4.58
CA ALA A 168 6.76 -12.60 -5.80
C ALA A 168 7.75 -11.86 -6.73
N LEU A 169 8.90 -11.47 -6.21
CA LEU A 169 9.94 -10.78 -6.99
C LEU A 169 10.87 -11.76 -7.72
N SER A 170 10.76 -13.02 -7.46
CA SER A 170 11.63 -14.05 -8.08
C SER A 170 11.15 -14.44 -9.46
#